data_b8a9d4322c56979f04eb1f0b8fcf79c4
#
_entry.id   b8a9d4322c56979f04eb1f0b8fcf79c4
#
_cell.length_a   1.000
_cell.length_b   1.000
_cell.length_c   1.000
_cell.angle_alpha   90.00
_cell.angle_beta   90.00
_cell.angle_gamma   90.00
#
_symmetry.space_group_name_H-M   'P 1'
#
loop_
_entity.id
_entity.type
_entity.pdbx_description
1 polymer ?
#
loop_
_entity_poly.entity_id
_entity_poly.type
_entity_poly.pdbx_seq_one_letter_code
_entity_poly.pdbx_strand_id
1 'polypeptide(L)'
;MGAVFPATIGVTAASADEPVELVVNGGFEDDLNGWKSGTVWNSSASSIAVTADDVHGGSGALSVTDRTSSDAGAIQSLDGKVEKGQTYTGSMWVKATEDGEFNITVCSGNGSGCDQIATGTAKAGEWTQISGTGTLGGSGDFTSPSLVIENKYGTSNADFIVDDISVTGSDSGSSFVPPTTGTATAAKAFGDYSNPIIDYWYGADPWAMEYNGRVYIYTTGDGTSVNADGSLNYDYEYDSTGQIKDNSFAQVKTINVLSS
;
A
#
# COMPACT_ATOMS: atom_id res chain seq x y z
N MET A 1 -27.90 11.84 -48.76
CA MET A 1 -28.33 11.15 -47.52
C MET A 1 -27.20 10.27 -47.08
N GLY A 2 -26.41 10.72 -46.11
CA GLY A 2 -25.30 9.94 -45.51
C GLY A 2 -25.81 9.23 -44.27
N ALA A 3 -25.70 7.92 -44.24
CA ALA A 3 -26.04 7.12 -43.07
C ALA A 3 -24.94 7.27 -42.01
N VAL A 4 -25.30 7.81 -40.86
CA VAL A 4 -24.43 7.83 -39.68
C VAL A 4 -24.62 6.51 -38.96
N PHE A 5 -23.58 5.68 -38.92
CA PHE A 5 -23.56 4.48 -38.11
C PHE A 5 -23.10 4.90 -36.67
N PRO A 6 -23.85 4.56 -35.64
CA PRO A 6 -23.37 4.76 -34.29
C PRO A 6 -22.24 3.75 -34.02
N ALA A 7 -21.05 4.25 -33.70
CA ALA A 7 -19.99 3.42 -33.19
C ALA A 7 -20.35 3.00 -31.74
N THR A 8 -20.70 1.74 -31.56
CA THR A 8 -20.85 1.13 -30.25
C THR A 8 -19.44 0.88 -29.72
N ILE A 9 -18.97 1.72 -28.81
CA ILE A 9 -17.76 1.40 -28.01
C ILE A 9 -18.21 0.36 -26.99
N GLY A 10 -17.85 -0.88 -27.25
CA GLY A 10 -18.00 -1.94 -26.27
C GLY A 10 -17.04 -1.65 -25.11
N VAL A 11 -17.57 -1.21 -24.00
CA VAL A 11 -16.84 -1.24 -22.73
C VAL A 11 -16.80 -2.70 -22.31
N THR A 12 -15.67 -3.35 -22.52
CA THR A 12 -15.40 -4.64 -21.87
C THR A 12 -15.45 -4.40 -20.38
N ALA A 13 -16.30 -5.16 -19.67
CA ALA A 13 -16.32 -5.16 -18.22
C ALA A 13 -14.88 -5.35 -17.72
N ALA A 14 -14.50 -4.56 -16.74
CA ALA A 14 -13.23 -4.72 -16.06
C ALA A 14 -13.08 -6.18 -15.64
N SER A 15 -11.97 -6.78 -15.99
CA SER A 15 -11.51 -8.06 -15.47
C SER A 15 -11.60 -8.04 -13.95
N ALA A 16 -11.96 -9.17 -13.33
CA ALA A 16 -11.80 -9.34 -11.90
C ALA A 16 -10.43 -8.82 -11.51
N ASP A 17 -10.38 -7.96 -10.49
CA ASP A 17 -9.16 -7.29 -10.06
C ASP A 17 -8.04 -8.30 -9.92
N GLU A 18 -6.97 -8.11 -10.69
CA GLU A 18 -5.77 -8.92 -10.54
C GLU A 18 -5.27 -8.72 -9.11
N PRO A 19 -4.85 -9.79 -8.42
CA PRO A 19 -4.38 -9.68 -7.06
C PRO A 19 -3.17 -8.74 -6.99
N VAL A 20 -3.24 -7.76 -6.10
CA VAL A 20 -2.19 -6.76 -5.89
C VAL A 20 -1.19 -7.28 -4.87
N GLU A 21 0.10 -7.19 -5.19
CA GLU A 21 1.17 -7.50 -4.24
C GLU A 21 1.29 -6.40 -3.18
N LEU A 22 1.23 -6.78 -1.91
CA LEU A 22 1.26 -5.87 -0.77
C LEU A 22 2.64 -5.77 -0.12
N VAL A 23 3.49 -6.80 -0.31
CA VAL A 23 4.84 -6.87 0.25
C VAL A 23 5.79 -6.05 -0.61
N VAL A 24 6.60 -5.25 0.03
CA VAL A 24 7.71 -4.53 -0.61
C VAL A 24 8.97 -5.35 -0.40
N ASN A 25 9.73 -5.56 -1.48
CA ASN A 25 11.03 -6.22 -1.42
C ASN A 25 10.99 -7.61 -0.71
N GLY A 26 10.02 -8.44 -1.10
CA GLY A 26 9.86 -9.79 -0.52
C GLY A 26 10.96 -10.80 -0.93
N GLY A 27 11.71 -10.51 -1.99
CA GLY A 27 12.89 -11.26 -2.43
C GLY A 27 14.22 -10.65 -1.99
N PHE A 28 14.22 -9.59 -1.16
CA PHE A 28 15.40 -8.97 -0.51
C PHE A 28 16.51 -8.52 -1.48
N GLU A 29 16.15 -8.14 -2.69
CA GLU A 29 17.07 -7.65 -3.72
C GLU A 29 17.47 -6.17 -3.51
N ASP A 30 16.73 -5.45 -2.66
CA ASP A 30 16.96 -4.05 -2.27
C ASP A 30 17.24 -3.95 -0.76
N ASP A 31 18.26 -4.68 -0.28
CA ASP A 31 18.67 -4.73 1.13
C ASP A 31 17.46 -4.99 2.07
N LEU A 32 17.36 -4.28 3.18
CA LEU A 32 16.27 -4.38 4.15
C LEU A 32 15.09 -3.43 3.86
N ASN A 33 14.98 -2.90 2.65
CA ASN A 33 13.94 -1.93 2.31
C ASN A 33 12.53 -2.43 2.69
N GLY A 34 11.87 -1.67 3.57
CA GLY A 34 10.53 -2.00 4.10
C GLY A 34 10.52 -2.96 5.29
N TRP A 35 11.62 -3.64 5.61
CA TRP A 35 11.69 -4.66 6.67
C TRP A 35 12.39 -4.18 7.93
N LYS A 36 11.92 -4.68 9.07
CA LYS A 36 12.49 -4.44 10.40
C LYS A 36 12.53 -5.74 11.19
N SER A 37 13.49 -5.84 12.12
CA SER A 37 13.53 -6.93 13.11
C SER A 37 12.45 -6.75 14.18
N GLY A 38 11.97 -7.85 14.75
CA GLY A 38 11.11 -7.85 15.93
C GLY A 38 9.74 -8.46 15.70
N THR A 39 8.80 -7.97 16.46
CA THR A 39 7.40 -8.38 16.51
C THR A 39 6.53 -7.20 16.88
N VAL A 40 5.22 -7.33 16.82
CA VAL A 40 4.27 -6.34 17.35
C VAL A 40 4.15 -6.36 18.88
N TRP A 41 4.71 -7.37 19.54
CA TRP A 41 4.77 -7.50 21.01
C TRP A 41 6.12 -7.04 21.54
N ASN A 42 6.10 -6.16 22.53
CA ASN A 42 7.28 -5.41 23.01
C ASN A 42 8.37 -6.21 23.72
N SER A 43 8.22 -7.51 23.92
CA SER A 43 9.13 -8.34 24.72
C SER A 43 10.07 -9.23 23.93
N SER A 44 9.88 -9.31 22.63
CA SER A 44 10.60 -10.24 21.76
C SER A 44 11.56 -9.49 20.84
N ALA A 45 12.75 -10.01 20.68
CA ALA A 45 13.79 -9.42 19.84
C ALA A 45 14.38 -10.43 18.87
N SER A 46 14.81 -9.95 17.73
CA SER A 46 15.57 -10.65 16.69
C SER A 46 16.58 -9.71 16.05
N SER A 47 17.55 -10.27 15.35
CA SER A 47 18.43 -9.57 14.42
C SER A 47 18.05 -9.95 13.00
N ILE A 48 18.08 -9.02 12.06
CA ILE A 48 17.87 -9.31 10.65
C ILE A 48 19.00 -8.75 9.80
N ALA A 49 19.36 -9.49 8.76
CA ALA A 49 20.35 -9.06 7.77
C ALA A 49 20.05 -9.74 6.42
N VAL A 50 20.39 -9.10 5.32
CA VAL A 50 20.38 -9.76 4.02
C VAL A 50 21.62 -10.64 3.90
N THR A 51 21.42 -11.87 3.42
CA THR A 51 22.49 -12.82 3.10
C THR A 51 22.46 -13.16 1.61
N ALA A 52 23.63 -13.36 1.03
CA ALA A 52 23.81 -13.87 -0.33
C ALA A 52 24.37 -15.32 -0.35
N ASP A 53 24.66 -15.90 0.82
CA ASP A 53 25.29 -17.21 0.92
C ASP A 53 24.29 -18.36 0.73
N ASP A 54 23.04 -18.14 1.07
CA ASP A 54 21.96 -19.13 0.99
C ASP A 54 20.67 -18.42 0.61
N VAL A 55 20.31 -18.46 -0.66
CA VAL A 55 19.15 -17.79 -1.25
C VAL A 55 18.24 -18.81 -1.91
N HIS A 56 16.93 -18.58 -1.92
CA HIS A 56 16.00 -19.41 -2.69
C HIS A 56 15.87 -18.88 -4.12
N GLY A 57 15.72 -17.55 -4.28
CA GLY A 57 15.65 -16.86 -5.56
C GLY A 57 16.58 -15.66 -5.61
N GLY A 58 16.83 -15.11 -6.80
CA GLY A 58 17.60 -13.87 -6.93
C GLY A 58 19.02 -13.90 -6.38
N SER A 59 19.39 -12.86 -5.63
CA SER A 59 20.74 -12.65 -5.07
C SER A 59 20.76 -12.38 -3.56
N GLY A 60 19.60 -12.15 -2.93
CA GLY A 60 19.46 -11.86 -1.51
C GLY A 60 18.37 -12.70 -0.85
N ALA A 61 18.53 -12.99 0.43
CA ALA A 61 17.51 -13.58 1.30
C ALA A 61 17.60 -12.96 2.69
N LEU A 62 16.53 -12.97 3.48
CA LEU A 62 16.53 -12.43 4.83
C LEU A 62 16.94 -13.48 5.84
N SER A 63 18.05 -13.26 6.53
CA SER A 63 18.47 -14.03 7.70
C SER A 63 17.88 -13.41 8.97
N VAL A 64 17.23 -14.23 9.80
CA VAL A 64 16.63 -13.87 11.08
C VAL A 64 17.28 -14.69 12.19
N THR A 65 18.02 -14.00 13.06
CA THR A 65 18.87 -14.61 14.09
C THR A 65 18.65 -13.98 15.47
N ASP A 66 19.35 -14.46 16.48
CA ASP A 66 19.32 -13.93 17.86
C ASP A 66 17.91 -13.83 18.41
N ARG A 67 17.07 -14.76 18.10
CA ARG A 67 15.65 -14.76 18.43
C ARG A 67 15.42 -15.10 19.89
N THR A 68 14.73 -14.22 20.61
CA THR A 68 14.43 -14.41 22.04
C THR A 68 13.16 -15.21 22.30
N SER A 69 12.32 -15.39 21.27
CA SER A 69 11.06 -16.14 21.35
C SER A 69 10.59 -16.57 19.96
N SER A 70 9.58 -17.44 19.90
CA SER A 70 9.00 -17.93 18.64
C SER A 70 8.35 -16.84 17.80
N ASP A 71 7.84 -15.80 18.43
CA ASP A 71 7.20 -14.63 17.79
C ASP A 71 8.19 -13.51 17.42
N ALA A 72 9.47 -13.67 17.76
CA ALA A 72 10.52 -12.76 17.33
C ALA A 72 10.94 -13.08 15.90
N GLY A 73 10.62 -12.23 14.96
CA GLY A 73 10.85 -12.49 13.54
C GLY A 73 11.21 -11.23 12.76
N ALA A 74 10.62 -11.10 11.59
CA ALA A 74 10.73 -9.93 10.73
C ALA A 74 9.35 -9.34 10.49
N ILE A 75 9.28 -8.00 10.45
CA ILE A 75 8.02 -7.28 10.26
C ILE A 75 8.11 -6.27 9.13
N GLN A 76 6.96 -6.08 8.45
CA GLN A 76 6.76 -5.01 7.47
C GLN A 76 5.42 -4.33 7.70
N SER A 77 5.35 -3.00 7.57
CA SER A 77 4.09 -2.26 7.67
C SER A 77 3.18 -2.57 6.49
N LEU A 78 1.92 -2.86 6.79
CA LEU A 78 0.82 -2.96 5.81
C LEU A 78 -0.21 -1.84 6.00
N ASP A 79 0.20 -0.73 6.61
CA ASP A 79 -0.68 0.40 6.88
C ASP A 79 -1.28 0.95 5.58
N GLY A 80 -2.61 1.09 5.56
CA GLY A 80 -3.36 1.49 4.38
C GLY A 80 -3.46 0.45 3.25
N LYS A 81 -2.89 -0.77 3.43
CA LYS A 81 -2.86 -1.81 2.39
C LYS A 81 -3.80 -2.98 2.66
N VAL A 82 -4.29 -3.14 3.88
CA VAL A 82 -5.15 -4.24 4.27
C VAL A 82 -6.38 -3.76 5.01
N GLU A 83 -7.47 -4.49 4.86
CA GLU A 83 -8.75 -4.19 5.49
C GLU A 83 -9.32 -5.40 6.21
N LYS A 84 -10.02 -5.14 7.31
CA LYS A 84 -10.75 -6.15 8.06
C LYS A 84 -11.89 -6.74 7.21
N GLY A 85 -12.04 -8.06 7.25
CA GLY A 85 -13.04 -8.79 6.49
C GLY A 85 -12.59 -9.21 5.10
N GLN A 86 -11.45 -8.73 4.62
CA GLN A 86 -10.88 -9.12 3.33
C GLN A 86 -10.03 -10.38 3.46
N THR A 87 -9.90 -11.10 2.35
CA THR A 87 -9.14 -12.33 2.25
C THR A 87 -7.86 -12.10 1.47
N TYR A 88 -6.75 -12.60 2.00
CA TYR A 88 -5.41 -12.46 1.44
C TYR A 88 -4.78 -13.82 1.22
N THR A 89 -3.96 -13.92 0.19
CA THR A 89 -3.14 -15.10 -0.10
C THR A 89 -1.70 -14.78 0.20
N GLY A 90 -1.03 -15.61 1.00
CA GLY A 90 0.35 -15.45 1.39
C GLY A 90 1.21 -16.64 0.96
N SER A 91 2.46 -16.38 0.60
CA SER A 91 3.49 -17.40 0.40
C SER A 91 4.85 -16.89 0.81
N MET A 92 5.74 -17.80 1.19
CA MET A 92 7.14 -17.55 1.45
C MET A 92 7.95 -18.84 1.26
N TRP A 93 9.22 -18.72 1.01
CA TRP A 93 10.18 -19.81 1.18
C TRP A 93 10.96 -19.61 2.47
N VAL A 94 11.07 -20.67 3.28
CA VAL A 94 11.77 -20.63 4.56
C VAL A 94 12.72 -21.81 4.68
N LYS A 95 13.89 -21.56 5.25
CA LYS A 95 14.91 -22.55 5.60
C LYS A 95 15.35 -22.28 7.03
N ALA A 96 15.06 -23.22 7.91
CA ALA A 96 15.30 -23.07 9.33
C ALA A 96 16.48 -23.95 9.81
N THR A 97 17.07 -23.60 10.93
CA THR A 97 18.13 -24.40 11.58
C THR A 97 17.58 -25.63 12.29
N GLU A 98 16.28 -25.66 12.59
CA GLU A 98 15.55 -26.76 13.22
C GLU A 98 14.19 -26.96 12.54
N ASP A 99 13.62 -28.18 12.67
CA ASP A 99 12.22 -28.41 12.26
C ASP A 99 11.28 -27.47 13.03
N GLY A 100 10.38 -26.81 12.32
CA GLY A 100 9.48 -25.84 12.96
C GLY A 100 8.24 -25.52 12.16
N GLU A 101 7.24 -25.00 12.83
CA GLU A 101 6.02 -24.46 12.22
C GLU A 101 6.15 -22.94 12.08
N PHE A 102 5.91 -22.42 10.88
CA PHE A 102 6.10 -21.01 10.52
C PHE A 102 4.79 -20.40 10.06
N ASN A 103 4.63 -19.11 10.32
CA ASN A 103 3.45 -18.36 9.98
C ASN A 103 3.79 -17.10 9.15
N ILE A 104 2.87 -16.79 8.26
CA ILE A 104 2.68 -15.45 7.71
C ILE A 104 1.46 -14.89 8.42
N THR A 105 1.65 -13.88 9.27
CA THR A 105 0.61 -13.35 10.15
C THR A 105 0.44 -11.85 9.88
N VAL A 106 -0.79 -11.36 9.90
CA VAL A 106 -1.06 -9.92 9.91
C VAL A 106 -1.61 -9.54 11.27
N CYS A 107 -0.90 -8.64 11.94
CA CYS A 107 -1.23 -8.20 13.28
C CYS A 107 -1.56 -6.71 13.32
N SER A 108 -2.49 -6.31 14.17
CA SER A 108 -2.65 -4.92 14.58
C SER A 108 -1.36 -4.40 15.25
N GLY A 109 -1.00 -3.15 15.01
CA GLY A 109 0.24 -2.55 15.50
C GLY A 109 0.42 -2.53 17.02
N ASN A 110 -0.65 -2.72 17.78
CA ASN A 110 -0.61 -2.88 19.23
C ASN A 110 -0.65 -4.35 19.70
N GLY A 111 -0.61 -5.32 18.77
CA GLY A 111 -0.71 -6.74 19.07
C GLY A 111 -2.10 -7.22 19.57
N SER A 112 -3.12 -6.35 19.52
CA SER A 112 -4.47 -6.70 20.05
C SER A 112 -5.24 -7.70 19.20
N GLY A 113 -4.82 -7.95 17.99
CA GLY A 113 -5.42 -8.93 17.08
C GLY A 113 -4.44 -9.33 15.99
N CYS A 114 -4.37 -10.62 15.73
CA CYS A 114 -3.54 -11.20 14.67
C CYS A 114 -4.34 -12.28 13.95
N ASP A 115 -4.22 -12.30 12.65
CA ASP A 115 -4.80 -13.33 11.80
C ASP A 115 -3.71 -13.98 10.96
N GLN A 116 -3.73 -15.30 10.89
CA GLN A 116 -2.79 -16.06 10.07
C GLN A 116 -3.26 -16.09 8.62
N ILE A 117 -2.38 -15.66 7.71
CA ILE A 117 -2.60 -15.78 6.27
C ILE A 117 -2.15 -17.17 5.80
N ALA A 118 -0.98 -17.61 6.27
CA ALA A 118 -0.46 -18.93 5.94
C ALA A 118 0.26 -19.55 7.14
N THR A 119 0.24 -20.87 7.24
CA THR A 119 0.98 -21.65 8.22
C THR A 119 1.46 -22.94 7.60
N GLY A 120 2.62 -23.42 8.01
CA GLY A 120 3.17 -24.68 7.54
C GLY A 120 4.43 -25.08 8.28
N THR A 121 4.86 -26.32 8.09
CA THR A 121 6.04 -26.90 8.74
C THR A 121 7.23 -26.94 7.77
N ALA A 122 8.35 -26.40 8.20
CA ALA A 122 9.64 -26.50 7.49
C ALA A 122 10.53 -27.52 8.17
N LYS A 123 11.35 -28.19 7.36
CA LYS A 123 12.40 -29.11 7.79
C LYS A 123 13.73 -28.38 7.95
N ALA A 124 14.50 -28.78 8.96
CA ALA A 124 15.83 -28.24 9.21
C ALA A 124 16.72 -28.34 7.97
N GLY A 125 17.32 -27.25 7.56
CA GLY A 125 18.27 -27.18 6.46
C GLY A 125 17.68 -27.29 5.06
N GLU A 126 16.35 -27.36 4.90
CA GLU A 126 15.69 -27.47 3.59
C GLU A 126 14.84 -26.23 3.29
N TRP A 127 14.94 -25.70 2.07
CA TRP A 127 14.01 -24.69 1.59
C TRP A 127 12.60 -25.28 1.47
N THR A 128 11.66 -24.73 2.19
CA THR A 128 10.27 -25.20 2.22
C THR A 128 9.34 -24.05 1.87
N GLN A 129 8.45 -24.24 0.92
CA GLN A 129 7.41 -23.26 0.63
C GLN A 129 6.27 -23.39 1.64
N ILE A 130 5.89 -22.26 2.23
CA ILE A 130 4.70 -22.13 3.06
C ILE A 130 3.74 -21.19 2.33
N SER A 131 2.51 -21.63 2.14
CA SER A 131 1.50 -20.83 1.47
C SER A 131 0.10 -21.10 2.04
N GLY A 132 -0.78 -20.13 1.89
CA GLY A 132 -2.15 -20.23 2.39
C GLY A 132 -2.99 -19.03 2.04
N THR A 133 -4.22 -19.05 2.52
CA THR A 133 -5.19 -17.97 2.36
C THR A 133 -5.88 -17.73 3.69
N GLY A 134 -5.93 -16.48 4.12
CA GLY A 134 -6.53 -16.10 5.40
C GLY A 134 -7.40 -14.84 5.26
N THR A 135 -8.46 -14.80 6.08
CA THR A 135 -9.35 -13.62 6.15
C THR A 135 -9.02 -12.83 7.41
N LEU A 136 -8.81 -11.53 7.26
CA LEU A 136 -8.57 -10.64 8.40
C LEU A 136 -9.88 -10.37 9.13
N GLY A 137 -10.20 -11.22 10.11
CA GLY A 137 -11.49 -11.20 10.82
C GLY A 137 -11.38 -10.89 12.30
N GLY A 138 -10.16 -10.84 12.83
CA GLY A 138 -9.84 -10.80 14.24
C GLY A 138 -10.49 -9.70 15.07
N SER A 139 -10.36 -9.80 16.37
CA SER A 139 -10.98 -8.91 17.36
C SER A 139 -10.30 -7.55 17.51
N GLY A 140 -9.22 -7.29 16.81
CA GLY A 140 -8.44 -6.04 16.87
C GLY A 140 -9.00 -4.95 15.97
N ASP A 141 -8.60 -3.71 16.24
CA ASP A 141 -8.97 -2.52 15.46
C ASP A 141 -8.18 -2.40 14.16
N PHE A 142 -7.27 -3.33 13.87
CA PHE A 142 -6.34 -3.29 12.72
C PHE A 142 -5.73 -1.91 12.45
N THR A 143 -5.44 -1.18 13.53
CA THR A 143 -4.70 0.09 13.47
C THR A 143 -3.23 -0.20 13.19
N SER A 144 -2.65 0.47 12.19
CA SER A 144 -1.25 0.28 11.78
C SER A 144 -0.85 -1.20 11.62
N PRO A 145 -1.54 -1.95 10.75
CA PRO A 145 -1.31 -3.37 10.60
C PRO A 145 0.12 -3.66 10.11
N SER A 146 0.66 -4.76 10.59
CA SER A 146 1.99 -5.24 10.21
C SER A 146 1.93 -6.69 9.77
N LEU A 147 2.64 -7.01 8.69
CA LEU A 147 3.00 -8.36 8.33
C LEU A 147 4.08 -8.84 9.30
N VAL A 148 3.93 -10.05 9.81
CA VAL A 148 4.88 -10.71 10.71
C VAL A 148 5.25 -12.07 10.15
N ILE A 149 6.54 -12.32 10.00
CA ILE A 149 7.11 -13.61 9.64
C ILE A 149 7.76 -14.19 10.89
N GLU A 150 7.23 -15.31 11.37
CA GLU A 150 7.56 -15.85 12.69
C GLU A 150 7.37 -17.37 12.75
N ASN A 151 7.89 -18.03 13.78
CA ASN A 151 7.43 -19.36 14.13
C ASN A 151 6.07 -19.29 14.83
N LYS A 152 5.32 -20.36 14.73
CA LYS A 152 4.08 -20.48 15.53
C LYS A 152 4.38 -20.32 17.02
N TYR A 153 3.56 -19.54 17.69
CA TYR A 153 3.68 -19.26 19.12
C TYR A 153 3.91 -20.52 19.97
N GLY A 154 4.94 -20.46 20.80
CA GLY A 154 5.28 -21.54 21.75
C GLY A 154 5.97 -22.75 21.12
N THR A 155 6.40 -22.69 19.87
CA THR A 155 7.11 -23.80 19.21
C THR A 155 8.64 -23.66 19.32
N SER A 156 9.28 -22.98 18.38
CA SER A 156 10.74 -22.84 18.32
C SER A 156 11.14 -21.37 18.18
N ASN A 157 12.30 -21.01 18.71
CA ASN A 157 12.97 -19.74 18.43
C ASN A 157 14.26 -19.94 17.63
N ALA A 158 14.38 -21.07 16.93
CA ALA A 158 15.52 -21.34 16.04
C ALA A 158 15.65 -20.27 14.95
N ASP A 159 16.88 -20.00 14.58
CA ASP A 159 17.19 -19.08 13.48
C ASP A 159 16.68 -19.61 12.15
N PHE A 160 16.35 -18.72 11.23
CA PHE A 160 15.88 -19.08 9.91
C PHE A 160 16.29 -18.05 8.84
N ILE A 161 16.22 -18.48 7.60
CA ILE A 161 16.33 -17.65 6.41
C ILE A 161 14.97 -17.69 5.71
N VAL A 162 14.51 -16.56 5.21
CA VAL A 162 13.27 -16.46 4.44
C VAL A 162 13.49 -15.67 3.16
N ASP A 163 12.76 -16.06 2.11
CA ASP A 163 12.87 -15.48 0.77
C ASP A 163 11.54 -15.55 0.01
N ASP A 164 11.44 -14.80 -1.07
CA ASP A 164 10.27 -14.77 -1.95
C ASP A 164 8.94 -14.63 -1.20
N ILE A 165 8.89 -13.70 -0.23
CA ILE A 165 7.68 -13.41 0.53
C ILE A 165 6.71 -12.63 -0.35
N SER A 166 5.49 -13.14 -0.45
CA SER A 166 4.38 -12.50 -1.17
C SER A 166 3.12 -12.54 -0.31
N VAL A 167 2.41 -11.45 -0.25
CA VAL A 167 1.04 -11.37 0.25
C VAL A 167 0.23 -10.59 -0.75
N THR A 168 -0.73 -11.25 -1.35
CA THR A 168 -1.62 -10.64 -2.34
C THR A 168 -3.05 -10.58 -1.81
N GLY A 169 -3.75 -9.54 -2.21
CA GLY A 169 -5.18 -9.36 -1.92
C GLY A 169 -5.87 -8.68 -3.08
N SER A 170 -7.19 -8.62 -3.03
CA SER A 170 -7.90 -7.63 -3.82
C SER A 170 -7.43 -6.26 -3.36
N ASP A 171 -7.17 -5.35 -4.26
CA ASP A 171 -6.89 -3.95 -3.90
C ASP A 171 -8.03 -3.46 -3.01
N SER A 172 -7.77 -3.40 -1.69
CA SER A 172 -8.71 -2.86 -0.72
C SER A 172 -8.68 -1.33 -0.71
N GLY A 173 -7.87 -0.75 -1.56
CA GLY A 173 -7.96 0.65 -1.87
C GLY A 173 -9.34 0.94 -2.40
N SER A 174 -10.25 1.29 -1.49
CA SER A 174 -11.61 1.78 -1.73
C SER A 174 -12.12 1.31 -3.09
N SER A 175 -12.96 0.30 -3.14
CA SER A 175 -13.61 -0.07 -4.38
C SER A 175 -14.29 1.18 -4.94
N PHE A 176 -13.53 1.94 -5.72
CA PHE A 176 -14.14 2.85 -6.64
C PHE A 176 -14.93 1.96 -7.60
N VAL A 177 -16.15 1.69 -7.24
CA VAL A 177 -17.13 1.26 -8.21
C VAL A 177 -17.31 2.51 -9.07
N PRO A 178 -16.76 2.56 -10.29
CA PRO A 178 -17.05 3.67 -11.17
C PRO A 178 -18.58 3.73 -11.21
N PRO A 179 -19.20 4.90 -11.09
CA PRO A 179 -20.63 4.99 -11.19
C PRO A 179 -21.02 4.32 -12.52
N THR A 180 -21.63 3.14 -12.44
CA THR A 180 -21.99 2.29 -13.59
C THR A 180 -23.06 2.93 -14.48
N THR A 181 -23.48 4.15 -14.15
CA THR A 181 -24.49 4.93 -14.89
C THR A 181 -24.15 6.42 -14.88
N GLY A 182 -22.95 6.78 -15.29
CA GLY A 182 -22.67 8.10 -15.77
C GLY A 182 -22.38 7.97 -17.25
N THR A 183 -23.25 8.49 -18.11
CA THR A 183 -22.81 8.85 -19.45
C THR A 183 -21.60 9.74 -19.21
N ALA A 184 -20.40 9.28 -19.62
CA ALA A 184 -19.23 10.15 -19.59
C ALA A 184 -19.63 11.40 -20.36
N THR A 185 -19.92 12.46 -19.64
CA THR A 185 -20.19 13.74 -20.27
C THR A 185 -18.85 14.09 -20.87
N ALA A 186 -18.80 14.11 -22.21
CA ALA A 186 -17.59 14.51 -22.90
C ALA A 186 -17.06 15.77 -22.21
N ALA A 187 -15.76 15.79 -21.89
CA ALA A 187 -15.10 16.98 -21.44
C ALA A 187 -15.62 18.15 -22.26
N LYS A 188 -16.05 19.22 -21.60
CA LYS A 188 -16.75 20.39 -22.16
C LYS A 188 -16.34 20.64 -23.61
N ALA A 189 -17.32 20.77 -24.52
CA ALA A 189 -17.07 20.92 -25.94
C ALA A 189 -16.08 22.07 -26.18
N PHE A 190 -15.21 21.92 -27.15
CA PHE A 190 -14.28 22.97 -27.60
C PHE A 190 -15.09 24.26 -27.85
N GLY A 191 -14.81 25.31 -27.08
CA GLY A 191 -15.49 26.58 -27.17
C GLY A 191 -16.21 27.05 -25.90
N ASP A 192 -16.58 26.14 -25.00
CA ASP A 192 -17.20 26.47 -23.71
C ASP A 192 -16.26 26.08 -22.57
N TYR A 193 -15.11 26.76 -22.48
CA TYR A 193 -14.18 26.62 -21.35
C TYR A 193 -13.84 25.17 -21.01
N SER A 194 -13.26 24.47 -21.97
CA SER A 194 -12.86 23.04 -21.82
C SER A 194 -11.66 22.83 -20.88
N ASN A 195 -11.05 23.87 -20.42
CA ASN A 195 -10.02 23.95 -19.38
C ASN A 195 -10.34 25.16 -18.49
N PRO A 196 -10.15 25.07 -17.20
CA PRO A 196 -9.38 24.10 -16.41
C PRO A 196 -10.20 22.88 -15.96
N ILE A 197 -9.50 21.83 -15.50
CA ILE A 197 -10.10 20.66 -14.84
C ILE A 197 -10.89 21.09 -13.60
N ILE A 198 -10.47 22.19 -12.98
CA ILE A 198 -11.13 22.88 -11.87
C ILE A 198 -11.26 24.35 -12.20
N ASP A 199 -12.38 24.95 -11.82
CA ASP A 199 -12.73 26.35 -12.12
C ASP A 199 -12.93 27.22 -10.87
N TYR A 200 -12.62 26.70 -9.69
CA TYR A 200 -12.88 27.35 -8.42
C TYR A 200 -11.64 27.63 -7.57
N TRP A 201 -10.43 27.23 -8.02
CA TRP A 201 -9.19 27.68 -7.42
C TRP A 201 -8.05 27.74 -8.45
N TYR A 202 -6.99 28.45 -8.09
CA TYR A 202 -5.77 28.52 -8.88
C TYR A 202 -4.76 27.50 -8.35
N GLY A 203 -4.13 26.77 -9.25
CA GLY A 203 -3.05 25.86 -8.96
C GLY A 203 -2.05 25.87 -10.11
N ALA A 204 -0.80 26.17 -9.81
CA ALA A 204 0.28 26.11 -10.78
C ALA A 204 1.06 24.80 -10.66
N ASP A 205 2.01 24.60 -11.58
CA ASP A 205 2.98 23.52 -11.58
C ASP A 205 2.35 22.12 -11.35
N PRO A 206 1.37 21.71 -12.16
CA PRO A 206 0.68 20.46 -11.97
C PRO A 206 1.64 19.29 -12.20
N TRP A 207 1.67 18.38 -11.26
CA TRP A 207 2.34 17.10 -11.39
C TRP A 207 1.35 15.97 -11.17
N ALA A 208 1.37 14.96 -12.03
CA ALA A 208 0.45 13.84 -11.95
C ALA A 208 1.21 12.54 -11.75
N MET A 209 0.67 11.66 -10.91
CA MET A 209 1.12 10.29 -10.74
C MET A 209 -0.06 9.34 -10.77
N GLU A 210 0.19 8.14 -11.25
CA GLU A 210 -0.72 7.03 -11.07
C GLU A 210 -0.30 6.24 -9.82
N TYR A 211 -1.26 5.93 -8.97
CA TYR A 211 -1.06 5.09 -7.81
C TYR A 211 -2.34 4.31 -7.52
N ASN A 212 -2.25 2.99 -7.43
CA ASN A 212 -3.38 2.09 -7.18
C ASN A 212 -4.56 2.31 -8.16
N GLY A 213 -4.28 2.43 -9.45
CA GLY A 213 -5.30 2.62 -10.49
C GLY A 213 -5.99 3.98 -10.48
N ARG A 214 -5.53 4.92 -9.66
CA ARG A 214 -6.02 6.30 -9.60
C ARG A 214 -4.98 7.26 -10.12
N VAL A 215 -5.43 8.31 -10.75
CA VAL A 215 -4.58 9.45 -11.11
C VAL A 215 -4.71 10.51 -10.02
N TYR A 216 -3.58 10.89 -9.44
CA TYR A 216 -3.46 11.99 -8.50
C TYR A 216 -2.78 13.15 -9.19
N ILE A 217 -3.40 14.32 -9.11
CA ILE A 217 -2.85 15.57 -9.65
C ILE A 217 -2.54 16.49 -8.47
N TYR A 218 -1.27 16.84 -8.34
CA TYR A 218 -0.78 17.76 -7.33
C TYR A 218 -0.59 19.12 -7.97
N THR A 219 -1.10 20.16 -7.33
CA THR A 219 -0.89 21.54 -7.75
C THR A 219 -0.50 22.40 -6.56
N THR A 220 0.22 23.47 -6.79
CA THR A 220 0.41 24.48 -5.75
C THR A 220 -0.93 25.14 -5.42
N GLY A 221 -1.13 25.45 -4.15
CA GLY A 221 -2.31 26.17 -3.66
C GLY A 221 -2.00 27.66 -3.55
N ASP A 222 -1.96 28.34 -4.70
CA ASP A 222 -1.57 29.75 -4.75
C ASP A 222 -2.63 30.63 -4.08
N GLY A 223 -2.25 31.29 -2.99
CA GLY A 223 -3.11 32.22 -2.28
C GLY A 223 -4.31 31.60 -1.56
N THR A 224 -4.32 30.29 -1.34
CA THR A 224 -5.39 29.62 -0.59
C THR A 224 -4.96 29.24 0.82
N SER A 225 -5.83 29.46 1.80
CA SER A 225 -5.75 28.91 3.15
C SER A 225 -7.05 28.18 3.49
N VAL A 226 -7.00 27.31 4.49
CA VAL A 226 -8.20 26.60 4.96
C VAL A 226 -8.66 27.24 6.26
N ASN A 227 -9.90 27.67 6.31
CA ASN A 227 -10.52 28.19 7.52
C ASN A 227 -10.74 27.05 8.55
N ALA A 228 -10.98 27.41 9.80
CA ALA A 228 -11.24 26.45 10.86
C ALA A 228 -12.51 25.58 10.63
N ASP A 229 -13.42 26.01 9.80
CA ASP A 229 -14.61 25.27 9.38
C ASP A 229 -14.42 24.40 8.14
N GLY A 230 -13.18 24.34 7.61
CA GLY A 230 -12.84 23.58 6.41
C GLY A 230 -13.11 24.28 5.09
N SER A 231 -13.68 25.49 5.10
CA SER A 231 -13.87 26.27 3.90
C SER A 231 -12.57 26.87 3.39
N LEU A 232 -12.47 27.06 2.06
CA LEU A 232 -11.30 27.69 1.45
C LEU A 232 -11.39 29.21 1.61
N ASN A 233 -10.28 29.81 2.01
CA ASN A 233 -10.10 31.25 2.06
C ASN A 233 -9.06 31.64 1.01
N TYR A 234 -9.43 32.55 0.14
CA TYR A 234 -8.59 33.12 -0.91
C TYR A 234 -8.01 34.42 -0.44
N ASP A 235 -6.81 34.40 0.14
CA ASP A 235 -6.09 35.57 0.65
C ASP A 235 -5.30 36.26 -0.47
N TYR A 236 -5.99 36.69 -1.52
CA TYR A 236 -5.33 37.52 -2.54
C TYR A 236 -5.28 38.97 -2.11
N GLU A 237 -4.07 39.55 -2.07
CA GLU A 237 -3.95 41.01 -2.03
C GLU A 237 -4.11 41.59 -3.44
N TYR A 238 -5.03 42.54 -3.58
CA TYR A 238 -5.25 43.26 -4.82
C TYR A 238 -4.57 44.62 -4.79
N ASP A 239 -4.02 45.04 -5.92
CA ASP A 239 -3.53 46.38 -6.09
C ASP A 239 -4.66 47.38 -6.29
N SER A 240 -4.32 48.67 -6.41
CA SER A 240 -5.32 49.75 -6.62
C SER A 240 -6.06 49.66 -7.96
N THR A 241 -5.64 48.78 -8.87
CA THR A 241 -6.28 48.52 -10.16
C THR A 241 -7.17 47.26 -10.12
N GLY A 242 -7.19 46.53 -8.99
CA GLY A 242 -7.94 45.28 -8.82
C GLY A 242 -7.25 44.06 -9.36
N GLN A 243 -5.93 44.15 -9.62
CA GLN A 243 -5.12 42.99 -9.98
C GLN A 243 -4.43 42.39 -8.76
N ILE A 244 -4.20 41.07 -8.79
CA ILE A 244 -3.49 40.38 -7.72
C ILE A 244 -2.08 40.97 -7.61
N LYS A 245 -1.77 41.49 -6.44
CA LYS A 245 -0.60 42.35 -6.17
C LYS A 245 0.73 41.61 -6.20
N ASP A 246 0.77 40.36 -5.80
CA ASP A 246 1.98 39.56 -5.75
C ASP A 246 1.62 38.07 -5.91
N ASN A 247 2.21 37.45 -6.90
CA ASN A 247 2.12 36.01 -7.14
C ASN A 247 3.46 35.34 -6.76
N SER A 248 4.04 35.73 -5.64
CA SER A 248 5.32 35.19 -5.18
C SER A 248 5.16 33.80 -4.58
N PHE A 249 6.22 32.98 -4.71
CA PHE A 249 6.33 31.68 -4.07
C PHE A 249 6.10 31.72 -2.54
N ALA A 250 6.26 32.87 -1.91
CA ALA A 250 5.99 33.08 -0.49
C ALA A 250 4.51 32.94 -0.13
N GLN A 251 3.61 33.00 -1.10
CA GLN A 251 2.17 32.84 -0.90
C GLN A 251 1.65 31.42 -1.10
N VAL A 252 2.48 30.49 -1.54
CA VAL A 252 2.12 29.07 -1.62
C VAL A 252 2.06 28.51 -0.21
N LYS A 253 0.85 28.32 0.31
CA LYS A 253 0.61 27.82 1.69
C LYS A 253 0.13 26.37 1.72
N THR A 254 -0.32 25.86 0.59
CA THR A 254 -0.93 24.52 0.49
C THR A 254 -0.47 23.81 -0.78
N ILE A 255 -0.59 22.50 -0.76
CA ILE A 255 -0.55 21.65 -1.95
C ILE A 255 -1.93 21.05 -2.10
N ASN A 256 -2.56 21.27 -3.24
CA ASN A 256 -3.86 20.69 -3.55
C ASN A 256 -3.66 19.33 -4.21
N VAL A 257 -4.50 18.38 -3.86
CA VAL A 257 -4.49 17.05 -4.45
C VAL A 257 -5.87 16.74 -5.01
N LEU A 258 -5.90 16.43 -6.29
CA LEU A 258 -7.09 15.94 -6.98
C LEU A 258 -6.90 14.45 -7.24
N SER A 259 -7.94 13.67 -7.12
CA SER A 259 -7.91 12.26 -7.50
C SER A 259 -9.14 11.90 -8.35
N SER A 260 -8.93 11.06 -9.35
CA SER A 260 -10.02 10.48 -10.17
C SER A 260 -10.57 9.23 -9.54
#